data_8195f51e39640f1e7f79cf3524da4ce4
#
_entry.id   8195f51e39640f1e7f79cf3524da4ce4
#
_cell.length_a   1.000
_cell.length_b   1.000
_cell.length_c   1.000
_cell.angle_alpha   90.00
_cell.angle_beta   90.00
_cell.angle_gamma   90.00
#
_symmetry.space_group_name_H-M   'P 1'
#
loop_
_entity.id
_entity.type
_entity.pdbx_description
1 polymer ?
#
loop_
_entity_poly.entity_id
_entity_poly.type
_entity_poly.pdbx_seq_one_letter_code
_entity_poly.pdbx_strand_id
1 'polypeptide(L)'
;MIYQDEDFLQLSGLQHFKFCRRQWALIHVEKQWAENYRTTDGAIMHENAHDGSFTESRGDLVITRDMRVFSRTLGVSGACDVLEFRRGETGIPLKGREGLWQPYPVEYKRGKPKEGTEDALQLCGQAMCLEEMLCCEILRG
;
A
#
# COMPACT_ATOMS: atom_id res chain seq x y z
N MET A 1 -0.38 21.02 9.83
CA MET A 1 0.26 20.21 10.88
C MET A 1 1.06 19.10 10.22
N ILE A 2 2.24 18.85 10.69
CA ILE A 2 3.10 17.76 10.19
C ILE A 2 3.32 16.78 11.33
N TYR A 3 2.95 15.54 11.14
CA TYR A 3 3.10 14.48 12.13
C TYR A 3 4.54 13.97 12.18
N GLN A 4 4.98 13.56 13.36
CA GLN A 4 6.27 12.90 13.55
C GLN A 4 6.12 11.38 13.37
N ASP A 5 7.24 10.70 13.15
CA ASP A 5 7.22 9.25 12.85
C ASP A 5 6.55 8.41 13.95
N GLU A 6 6.71 8.80 15.21
CA GLU A 6 6.11 8.14 16.37
C GLU A 6 4.58 8.29 16.45
N ASP A 7 4.03 9.28 15.75
CA ASP A 7 2.58 9.54 15.72
C ASP A 7 1.87 8.79 14.60
N PHE A 8 2.61 8.14 13.71
CA PHE A 8 2.04 7.53 12.52
C PHE A 8 1.14 6.35 12.84
N LEU A 9 -0.06 6.38 12.27
CA LEU A 9 -0.98 5.25 12.25
C LEU A 9 -0.68 4.36 11.05
N GLN A 10 -0.93 3.05 11.20
CA GLN A 10 -0.74 2.11 10.10
C GLN A 10 -1.87 2.19 9.09
N LEU A 11 -1.54 2.20 7.81
CA LEU A 11 -2.53 2.19 6.72
C LEU A 11 -3.46 0.99 6.78
N SER A 12 -2.95 -0.19 7.15
CA SER A 12 -3.78 -1.37 7.35
C SER A 12 -4.87 -1.16 8.41
N GLY A 13 -4.64 -0.25 9.36
CA GLY A 13 -5.61 0.12 10.36
C GLY A 13 -6.85 0.81 9.79
N LEU A 14 -6.73 1.52 8.67
CA LEU A 14 -7.85 2.16 8.00
C LEU A 14 -8.87 1.12 7.53
N GLN A 15 -8.40 0.07 6.90
CA GLN A 15 -9.24 -1.02 6.43
C GLN A 15 -9.90 -1.76 7.60
N HIS A 16 -9.12 -2.06 8.65
CA HIS A 16 -9.64 -2.72 9.86
C HIS A 16 -10.71 -1.87 10.56
N PHE A 17 -10.46 -0.57 10.69
CA PHE A 17 -11.40 0.35 11.34
C PHE A 17 -12.71 0.49 10.55
N LYS A 18 -12.62 0.60 9.24
CA LYS A 18 -13.80 0.70 8.37
C LYS A 18 -14.61 -0.59 8.39
N PHE A 19 -13.95 -1.74 8.42
CA PHE A 19 -14.61 -3.03 8.49
C PHE A 19 -15.24 -3.26 9.87
N CYS A 20 -14.49 -3.07 10.95
CA CYS A 20 -14.97 -3.27 12.31
C CYS A 20 -14.11 -2.49 13.32
N ARG A 21 -14.70 -1.46 13.95
CA ARG A 21 -13.99 -0.63 14.93
C ARG A 21 -13.46 -1.43 16.12
N ARG A 22 -14.19 -2.46 16.55
CA ARG A 22 -13.78 -3.34 17.63
C ARG A 22 -12.54 -4.16 17.22
N GLN A 23 -12.55 -4.72 16.03
CA GLN A 23 -11.38 -5.42 15.48
C GLN A 23 -10.16 -4.50 15.43
N TRP A 24 -10.32 -3.29 14.95
CA TRP A 24 -9.26 -2.30 14.93
C TRP A 24 -8.69 -2.04 16.32
N ALA A 25 -9.56 -1.83 17.33
CA ALA A 25 -9.13 -1.57 18.70
C ALA A 25 -8.37 -2.76 19.28
N LEU A 26 -8.83 -3.99 19.07
CA LEU A 26 -8.16 -5.20 19.54
C LEU A 26 -6.77 -5.37 18.92
N ILE A 27 -6.63 -5.08 17.65
CA ILE A 27 -5.35 -5.23 16.93
C ILE A 27 -4.39 -4.10 17.25
N HIS A 28 -4.84 -2.85 17.13
CA HIS A 28 -3.95 -1.68 17.10
C HIS A 28 -3.81 -0.99 18.47
N VAL A 29 -4.81 -1.08 19.34
CA VAL A 29 -4.77 -0.48 20.68
C VAL A 29 -4.39 -1.51 21.73
N GLU A 30 -5.12 -2.61 21.82
CA GLU A 30 -4.91 -3.65 22.84
C GLU A 30 -3.85 -4.69 22.43
N LYS A 31 -3.41 -4.66 21.17
CA LYS A 31 -2.38 -5.57 20.63
C LYS A 31 -2.76 -7.06 20.76
N GLN A 32 -4.04 -7.37 20.74
CA GLN A 32 -4.53 -8.74 20.78
C GLN A 32 -4.75 -9.25 19.36
N TRP A 33 -4.07 -10.33 19.01
CA TRP A 33 -4.16 -10.95 17.70
C TRP A 33 -4.19 -12.47 17.83
N ALA A 34 -5.17 -13.10 17.20
CA ALA A 34 -5.25 -14.55 17.07
C ALA A 34 -5.29 -14.93 15.59
N GLU A 35 -4.36 -15.75 15.16
CA GLU A 35 -4.34 -16.25 13.80
C GLU A 35 -5.38 -17.33 13.58
N ASN A 36 -5.92 -17.37 12.38
CA ASN A 36 -6.78 -18.43 11.89
C ASN A 36 -6.38 -18.78 10.45
N TYR A 37 -7.01 -19.80 9.89
CA TYR A 37 -6.69 -20.28 8.55
C TYR A 37 -6.66 -19.14 7.49
N ARG A 38 -7.64 -18.24 7.53
CA ARG A 38 -7.72 -17.15 6.55
C ARG A 38 -6.63 -16.10 6.74
N THR A 39 -6.28 -15.79 7.99
CA THR A 39 -5.21 -14.83 8.27
C THR A 39 -3.85 -15.39 7.94
N THR A 40 -3.59 -16.67 8.24
CA THR A 40 -2.35 -17.36 7.89
C THR A 40 -2.14 -17.39 6.39
N ASP A 41 -3.18 -17.72 5.64
CA ASP A 41 -3.12 -17.81 4.19
C ASP A 41 -2.97 -16.42 3.53
N GLY A 42 -3.62 -15.40 4.09
CA GLY A 42 -3.38 -14.01 3.72
C GLY A 42 -1.94 -13.58 3.99
N ALA A 43 -1.38 -13.97 5.13
CA ALA A 43 0.01 -13.68 5.49
C ALA A 43 0.99 -14.31 4.49
N ILE A 44 0.75 -15.55 4.05
CA ILE A 44 1.56 -16.21 3.02
C ILE A 44 1.50 -15.47 1.69
N MET A 45 0.33 -15.00 1.29
CA MET A 45 0.18 -14.20 0.07
C MET A 45 0.95 -12.88 0.18
N HIS A 46 0.87 -12.21 1.33
CA HIS A 46 1.61 -10.98 1.58
C HIS A 46 3.11 -11.21 1.62
N GLU A 47 3.58 -12.30 2.23
CA GLU A 47 5.00 -12.66 2.24
C GLU A 47 5.56 -12.78 0.82
N ASN A 48 4.83 -13.43 -0.07
CA ASN A 48 5.22 -13.55 -1.47
C ASN A 48 5.22 -12.20 -2.20
N ALA A 49 4.28 -11.31 -1.87
CA ALA A 49 4.20 -9.97 -2.44
C ALA A 49 5.32 -9.06 -1.89
N HIS A 50 5.67 -9.24 -0.62
CA HIS A 50 6.63 -8.41 0.10
C HIS A 50 8.10 -8.91 0.00
N ASP A 51 8.41 -9.80 -0.92
CA ASP A 51 9.80 -10.10 -1.22
C ASP A 51 10.46 -8.92 -1.93
N GLY A 52 10.96 -7.97 -1.13
CA GLY A 52 11.56 -6.73 -1.62
C GLY A 52 12.85 -6.91 -2.40
N SER A 53 13.41 -8.13 -2.43
CA SER A 53 14.55 -8.45 -3.27
C SER A 53 14.19 -8.55 -4.75
N PHE A 54 12.89 -8.59 -5.06
CA PHE A 54 12.39 -8.88 -6.40
C PHE A 54 11.84 -7.64 -7.08
N THR A 55 12.63 -7.09 -7.99
CA THR A 55 12.20 -6.03 -8.91
C THR A 55 12.16 -6.61 -10.32
N GLU A 56 10.97 -6.61 -10.93
CA GLU A 56 10.79 -7.05 -12.31
C GLU A 56 10.81 -5.85 -13.26
N SER A 57 11.37 -6.06 -14.45
CA SER A 57 11.29 -5.08 -15.53
C SER A 57 10.87 -5.80 -16.81
N ARG A 58 9.78 -5.33 -17.41
CA ARG A 58 9.22 -5.89 -18.64
C ARG A 58 8.89 -4.75 -19.62
N GLY A 59 9.88 -4.29 -20.38
CA GLY A 59 9.64 -3.22 -21.35
C GLY A 59 9.11 -1.94 -20.69
N ASP A 60 7.84 -1.66 -20.89
CA ASP A 60 7.15 -0.47 -20.39
C ASP A 60 6.56 -0.65 -18.98
N LEU A 61 6.92 -1.70 -18.27
CA LEU A 61 6.44 -2.02 -16.93
C LEU A 61 7.61 -2.32 -16.00
N VAL A 62 7.64 -1.64 -14.86
CA VAL A 62 8.55 -1.95 -13.74
C VAL A 62 7.70 -2.29 -12.54
N ILE A 63 8.00 -3.40 -11.88
CA ILE A 63 7.27 -3.88 -10.71
C ILE A 63 8.23 -3.90 -9.53
N THR A 64 7.86 -3.22 -8.45
CA THR A 64 8.56 -3.29 -7.16
C THR A 64 7.63 -3.87 -6.09
N ARG A 65 8.22 -4.50 -5.08
CA ARG A 65 7.48 -5.14 -4.00
C ARG A 65 7.90 -4.54 -2.66
N ASP A 66 6.97 -4.59 -1.69
CA ASP A 66 7.20 -4.11 -0.32
C ASP A 66 7.73 -2.66 -0.26
N MET A 67 7.15 -1.80 -1.05
CA MET A 67 7.51 -0.38 -1.06
C MET A 67 6.94 0.30 0.18
N ARG A 68 7.80 0.74 1.09
CA ARG A 68 7.40 1.48 2.28
C ARG A 68 6.90 2.86 1.89
N VAL A 69 5.75 3.25 2.43
CA VAL A 69 5.11 4.53 2.14
C VAL A 69 4.72 5.23 3.44
N PHE A 70 4.72 6.55 3.38
CA PHE A 70 4.27 7.37 4.52
C PHE A 70 3.75 8.71 4.03
N SER A 71 2.96 9.36 4.86
CA SER A 71 2.53 10.74 4.68
C SER A 71 2.64 11.47 6.02
N ARG A 72 3.46 12.50 6.06
CA ARG A 72 3.58 13.38 7.24
C ARG A 72 2.38 14.30 7.37
N THR A 73 1.74 14.61 6.26
CA THR A 73 0.52 15.42 6.26
C THR A 73 -0.65 14.67 6.86
N LEU A 74 -0.78 13.38 6.55
CA LEU A 74 -1.88 12.54 7.05
C LEU A 74 -1.53 11.84 8.38
N GLY A 75 -0.25 11.71 8.72
CA GLY A 75 0.19 10.98 9.90
C GLY A 75 -0.01 9.47 9.77
N VAL A 76 0.31 8.92 8.61
CA VAL A 76 0.15 7.48 8.33
C VAL A 76 1.38 6.90 7.68
N SER A 77 1.59 5.60 7.88
CA SER A 77 2.64 4.83 7.22
C SER A 77 2.17 3.42 6.91
N GLY A 78 2.85 2.76 6.00
CA GLY A 78 2.52 1.39 5.62
C GLY A 78 3.43 0.89 4.52
N ALA A 79 2.94 -0.08 3.76
CA ALA A 79 3.64 -0.61 2.60
C ALA A 79 2.67 -0.92 1.49
N CYS A 80 3.11 -0.71 0.24
CA CYS A 80 2.42 -1.24 -0.92
C CYS A 80 2.92 -2.67 -1.16
N ASP A 81 2.01 -3.63 -1.27
CA ASP A 81 2.36 -5.01 -1.61
C ASP A 81 3.11 -5.05 -2.92
N VAL A 82 2.58 -4.37 -3.91
CA VAL A 82 3.17 -4.20 -5.23
C VAL A 82 2.97 -2.77 -5.69
N LEU A 83 4.02 -2.19 -6.23
CA LEU A 83 3.97 -0.90 -6.92
C LEU A 83 4.45 -1.12 -8.34
N GLU A 84 3.56 -0.90 -9.29
CA GLU A 84 3.88 -0.91 -10.70
C GLU A 84 4.20 0.51 -11.17
N PHE A 85 5.21 0.62 -12.03
CA PHE A 85 5.47 1.84 -12.79
C PHE A 85 5.21 1.54 -14.25
N ARG A 86 4.24 2.22 -14.82
CA ARG A 86 3.81 2.04 -16.22
C ARG A 86 4.29 3.23 -17.05
N ARG A 87 5.06 2.97 -18.08
CA ARG A 87 5.57 4.01 -18.97
C ARG A 87 4.42 4.67 -19.73
N GLY A 88 4.47 6.00 -19.79
CA GLY A 88 3.45 6.79 -20.47
C GLY A 88 3.93 8.20 -20.81
N GLU A 89 3.00 9.05 -21.19
CA GLU A 89 3.29 10.44 -21.55
C GLU A 89 3.48 11.34 -20.34
N THR A 90 2.95 10.92 -19.19
CA THR A 90 3.04 11.65 -17.92
C THR A 90 3.57 10.75 -16.83
N GLY A 91 4.00 11.33 -15.71
CA GLY A 91 4.49 10.61 -14.57
C GLY A 91 5.83 11.15 -14.08
N ILE A 92 6.64 10.27 -13.53
CA ILE A 92 7.95 10.58 -12.95
C ILE A 92 9.08 9.90 -13.73
N PRO A 93 10.28 10.48 -13.75
CA PRO A 93 11.45 9.79 -14.27
C PRO A 93 11.91 8.71 -13.29
N LEU A 94 12.39 7.59 -13.80
CA LEU A 94 13.05 6.56 -13.01
C LEU A 94 14.53 6.52 -13.34
N LYS A 95 15.37 6.42 -12.32
CA LYS A 95 16.83 6.39 -12.49
C LYS A 95 17.26 5.23 -13.38
N GLY A 96 18.05 5.54 -14.41
CA GLY A 96 18.56 4.53 -15.34
C GLY A 96 17.56 4.07 -16.39
N ARG A 97 16.40 4.72 -16.50
CA ARG A 97 15.36 4.38 -17.47
C ARG A 97 14.90 5.61 -18.22
N GLU A 98 14.58 5.42 -19.49
CA GLU A 98 14.05 6.50 -20.34
C GLU A 98 12.56 6.68 -20.16
N GLY A 99 12.08 7.91 -20.36
CA GLY A 99 10.67 8.26 -20.36
C GLY A 99 10.11 8.57 -18.99
N LEU A 100 8.79 8.75 -18.96
CA LEU A 100 8.02 9.04 -17.76
C LEU A 100 7.20 7.81 -17.37
N TRP A 101 7.02 7.62 -16.08
CA TRP A 101 6.42 6.42 -15.52
C TRP A 101 5.31 6.80 -14.54
N GLN A 102 4.14 6.21 -14.73
CA GLN A 102 3.00 6.38 -13.84
C GLN A 102 3.06 5.33 -12.71
N PRO A 103 3.11 5.76 -11.45
CA PRO A 103 2.95 4.85 -10.33
C PRO A 103 1.54 4.26 -10.29
N TYR A 104 1.45 2.97 -10.01
CA TYR A 104 0.18 2.25 -9.93
C TYR A 104 0.25 1.28 -8.75
N PRO A 105 -0.26 1.66 -7.56
CA PRO A 105 -0.22 0.78 -6.41
C PRO A 105 -1.22 -0.37 -6.56
N VAL A 106 -0.81 -1.55 -6.13
CA VAL A 106 -1.64 -2.77 -6.15
C VAL A 106 -1.61 -3.41 -4.77
N GLU A 107 -2.78 -3.65 -4.20
CA GLU A 107 -2.95 -4.33 -2.93
C GLU A 107 -3.54 -5.72 -3.15
N TYR A 108 -2.86 -6.74 -2.65
CA TYR A 108 -3.35 -8.11 -2.72
C TYR A 108 -4.33 -8.40 -1.59
N LYS A 109 -5.48 -8.94 -1.96
CA LYS A 109 -6.51 -9.42 -1.03
C LYS A 109 -6.96 -10.81 -1.43
N ARG A 110 -7.19 -11.65 -0.40
CA ARG A 110 -7.73 -12.98 -0.61
C ARG A 110 -9.25 -12.96 -0.61
N GLY A 111 -9.83 -13.83 -1.43
CA GLY A 111 -11.27 -14.07 -1.50
C GLY A 111 -11.95 -13.26 -2.59
N LYS A 112 -13.27 -13.18 -2.49
CA LYS A 112 -14.07 -12.41 -3.45
C LYS A 112 -14.00 -10.92 -3.14
N PRO A 113 -14.17 -10.04 -4.14
CA PRO A 113 -14.29 -8.62 -3.87
C PRO A 113 -15.37 -8.36 -2.83
N LYS A 114 -15.02 -7.52 -1.85
CA LYS A 114 -15.97 -7.11 -0.80
C LYS A 114 -16.92 -6.06 -1.36
N GLU A 115 -18.16 -6.08 -0.89
CA GLU A 115 -19.14 -5.06 -1.24
C GLU A 115 -18.81 -3.69 -0.62
N GLY A 116 -18.04 -3.67 0.47
CA GLY A 116 -17.62 -2.46 1.15
C GLY A 116 -16.43 -1.76 0.48
N THR A 117 -16.07 -0.60 1.05
CA THR A 117 -14.97 0.26 0.54
C THR A 117 -13.68 0.12 1.34
N GLU A 118 -13.57 -0.89 2.19
CA GLU A 118 -12.45 -1.06 3.12
C GLU A 118 -11.10 -1.18 2.39
N ASP A 119 -11.06 -2.03 1.37
CA ASP A 119 -9.84 -2.26 0.59
C ASP A 119 -9.51 -1.06 -0.29
N ALA A 120 -10.53 -0.43 -0.86
CA ALA A 120 -10.37 0.79 -1.65
C ALA A 120 -9.84 1.95 -0.79
N LEU A 121 -10.27 2.05 0.47
CA LEU A 121 -9.79 3.07 1.40
C LEU A 121 -8.30 2.89 1.71
N GLN A 122 -7.85 1.66 1.94
CA GLN A 122 -6.44 1.36 2.15
C GLN A 122 -5.59 1.70 0.92
N LEU A 123 -6.04 1.30 -0.26
CA LEU A 123 -5.37 1.60 -1.52
C LEU A 123 -5.30 3.10 -1.79
N CYS A 124 -6.37 3.83 -1.51
CA CYS A 124 -6.41 5.29 -1.60
C CYS A 124 -5.38 5.93 -0.65
N GLY A 125 -5.28 5.45 0.58
CA GLY A 125 -4.27 5.90 1.53
C GLY A 125 -2.85 5.68 1.03
N GLN A 126 -2.56 4.52 0.44
CA GLN A 126 -1.27 4.23 -0.20
C GLN A 126 -0.98 5.20 -1.35
N ALA A 127 -1.96 5.47 -2.20
CA ALA A 127 -1.82 6.41 -3.31
C ALA A 127 -1.51 7.83 -2.81
N MET A 128 -2.19 8.29 -1.77
CA MET A 128 -1.95 9.61 -1.17
C MET A 128 -0.54 9.72 -0.57
N CYS A 129 -0.04 8.68 0.05
CA CYS A 129 1.35 8.62 0.53
C CYS A 129 2.34 8.72 -0.62
N LEU A 130 2.11 7.96 -1.70
CA LEU A 130 2.98 7.97 -2.88
C LEU A 130 2.97 9.34 -3.58
N GLU A 131 1.83 9.99 -3.67
CA GLU A 131 1.75 11.35 -4.23
C GLU A 131 2.62 12.33 -3.45
N GLU A 132 2.59 12.28 -2.12
CA GLU A 132 3.43 13.11 -1.27
C GLU A 132 4.91 12.77 -1.44
N MET A 133 5.28 11.47 -1.43
CA MET A 133 6.66 11.01 -1.54
C MET A 133 7.28 11.25 -2.91
N LEU A 134 6.50 11.06 -3.98
CA LEU A 134 6.98 11.11 -5.36
C LEU A 134 6.68 12.44 -6.06
N CYS A 135 5.95 13.33 -5.41
CA CYS A 135 5.54 14.62 -5.95
C CYS A 135 4.85 14.48 -7.32
N CYS A 136 3.93 13.54 -7.42
CA CYS A 136 3.17 13.27 -8.64
C CYS A 136 1.72 12.93 -8.32
N GLU A 137 0.88 12.96 -9.35
CA GLU A 137 -0.52 12.56 -9.23
C GLU A 137 -0.68 11.08 -9.56
N ILE A 138 -1.46 10.35 -8.75
CA ILE A 138 -1.76 8.94 -8.95
C ILE A 138 -3.24 8.80 -9.24
N LEU A 139 -3.55 8.42 -10.47
CA LEU A 139 -4.93 8.39 -10.98
C LEU A 139 -5.62 7.05 -10.78
N ARG A 140 -4.86 5.98 -10.58
CA ARG A 140 -5.38 4.62 -10.54
C ARG A 140 -4.55 3.72 -9.60
N GLY A 141 -5.23 2.73 -9.10
CA GLY A 141 -4.63 1.65 -8.31
C GLY A 141 -5.51 0.42 -8.33
#